data_b0ce245773f2cdf9f87b6e40fda9d77a
#
_entry.id   b0ce245773f2cdf9f87b6e40fda9d77a
#
_cell.length_a   1.000
_cell.length_b   1.000
_cell.length_c   1.000
_cell.angle_alpha   90.00
_cell.angle_beta   90.00
_cell.angle_gamma   90.00
#
_symmetry.space_group_name_H-M   'P 1'
#
loop_
_entity.id
_entity.type
_entity.pdbx_description
1 polymer ?
#
loop_
_entity_poly.entity_id
_entity_poly.type
_entity_poly.pdbx_seq_one_letter_code
_entity_poly.pdbx_strand_id
1 'polypeptide(L)' 'MGRRVFNKEFKLEAVKLVTERGVSAAQAARDLDIGQNVLSRWVRKAAGTKSRW' A
#
# COMPACT_ATOMS: atom_id res chain seq x y z
N MET A 1 -11.87 17.96 -3.60
CA MET A 1 -11.68 17.47 -3.68
C MET A 1 -11.07 16.56 -2.93
N GLY A 2 -10.54 16.12 -2.44
CA GLY A 2 -9.98 15.35 -1.60
C GLY A 2 -10.46 13.97 -1.59
N ARG A 3 -11.06 13.52 -2.59
CA ARG A 3 -11.52 12.29 -2.57
C ARG A 3 -10.43 11.34 -2.80
N ARG A 4 -10.05 10.42 -2.02
CA ARG A 4 -9.05 9.51 -2.20
C ARG A 4 -9.52 8.39 -3.01
N VAL A 5 -9.00 8.05 -4.09
CA VAL A 5 -9.40 6.94 -4.93
C VAL A 5 -8.44 5.82 -4.78
N PHE A 6 -8.85 4.74 -4.20
CA PHE A 6 -7.98 3.60 -4.00
C PHE A 6 -8.02 2.71 -5.23
N ASN A 7 -7.52 3.17 -6.34
CA ASN A 7 -7.57 2.36 -7.54
C ASN A 7 -6.31 1.49 -7.56
N LYS A 8 -6.18 0.69 -8.57
CA LYS A 8 -5.09 -0.23 -8.68
C LYS A 8 -3.74 0.43 -8.67
N GLU A 9 -3.59 1.52 -9.37
CA GLU A 9 -2.32 2.20 -9.41
C GLU A 9 -1.93 2.73 -8.05
N PHE A 10 -2.88 3.25 -7.32
CA PHE A 10 -2.60 3.78 -6.00
C PHE A 10 -2.12 2.66 -5.09
N LYS A 11 -2.74 1.51 -5.17
CA LYS A 11 -2.35 0.39 -4.33
C LYS A 11 -0.95 -0.06 -4.68
N LEU A 12 -0.65 -0.12 -5.95
CA LEU A 12 0.67 -0.56 -6.36
C LEU A 12 1.73 0.39 -5.85
N GLU A 13 1.48 1.68 -5.94
CA GLU A 13 2.43 2.65 -5.46
C GLU A 13 2.65 2.47 -3.97
N ALA A 14 1.57 2.29 -3.23
CA ALA A 14 1.67 2.12 -1.79
C ALA A 14 2.50 0.88 -1.44
N VAL A 15 2.24 -0.20 -2.12
CA VAL A 15 2.96 -1.43 -1.84
C VAL A 15 4.42 -1.30 -2.22
N LYS A 16 4.70 -0.62 -3.30
CA LYS A 16 6.07 -0.45 -3.73
C LYS A 16 6.88 0.33 -2.72
N LEU A 17 6.28 1.28 -2.07
CA LEU A 17 6.97 2.05 -1.06
C LEU A 17 7.52 1.13 0.00
N VAL A 18 6.74 0.14 0.36
CA VAL A 18 7.16 -0.78 1.39
C VAL A 18 8.10 -1.84 0.87
N THR A 19 7.77 -2.44 -0.24
CA THR A 19 8.57 -3.54 -0.74
C THR A 19 9.82 -3.13 -1.48
N GLU A 20 9.75 -2.09 -2.24
CA GLU A 20 10.91 -1.67 -2.99
C GLU A 20 11.73 -0.59 -2.34
N ARG A 21 11.10 0.37 -1.74
CA ARG A 21 11.85 1.41 -1.09
C ARG A 21 12.21 1.09 0.34
N GLY A 22 11.71 0.06 0.89
CA GLY A 22 12.04 -0.30 2.26
C GLY A 22 11.37 0.56 3.31
N VAL A 23 10.35 1.27 2.96
CA VAL A 23 9.65 2.11 3.92
C VAL A 23 8.71 1.22 4.71
N SER A 24 8.59 1.41 5.99
CA SER A 24 7.72 0.56 6.78
C SER A 24 6.27 0.85 6.43
N ALA A 25 5.41 -0.11 6.66
CA ALA A 25 4.01 0.05 6.35
C ALA A 25 3.41 1.23 7.11
N ALA A 26 3.82 1.41 8.33
CA ALA A 26 3.30 2.51 9.13
C ALA A 26 3.71 3.85 8.52
N GLN A 27 4.96 3.95 8.12
CA GLN A 27 5.45 5.17 7.55
C GLN A 27 4.78 5.45 6.20
N ALA A 28 4.68 4.45 5.37
CA ALA A 28 4.07 4.61 4.07
C ALA A 28 2.60 5.01 4.20
N ALA A 29 1.92 4.39 5.15
CA ALA A 29 0.52 4.70 5.36
C ALA A 29 0.35 6.15 5.76
N ARG A 30 1.26 6.65 6.57
CA ARG A 30 1.18 8.03 7.00
C ARG A 30 1.44 8.96 5.83
N ASP A 31 2.41 8.63 5.01
CA ASP A 31 2.73 9.46 3.88
C ASP A 31 1.55 9.53 2.91
N LEU A 32 0.86 8.43 2.74
CA LEU A 32 -0.26 8.38 1.84
C LEU A 32 -1.58 8.72 2.50
N ASP A 33 -1.52 8.95 3.80
CA ASP A 33 -2.71 9.32 4.54
C ASP A 33 -3.77 8.23 4.45
N ILE A 34 -3.40 7.00 4.65
CA ILE A 34 -4.35 5.90 4.65
C ILE A 34 -4.12 5.11 5.92
N GLY A 35 -4.99 4.20 6.21
CA GLY A 35 -4.87 3.42 7.42
C GLY A 35 -3.74 2.43 7.33
N GLN A 36 -2.99 2.27 8.39
CA GLN A 36 -1.91 1.32 8.40
C GLN A 36 -2.44 -0.08 8.20
N ASN A 37 -3.62 -0.36 8.71
CA ASN A 37 -4.20 -1.68 8.54
C ASN A 37 -4.48 -1.96 7.06
N VAL A 38 -4.93 -0.96 6.36
CA VAL A 38 -5.25 -1.11 4.95
C VAL A 38 -3.98 -1.39 4.16
N LEU A 39 -2.95 -0.59 4.42
CA LEU A 39 -1.71 -0.78 3.70
C LEU A 39 -1.07 -2.12 4.03
N SER A 40 -1.11 -2.51 5.28
CA SER A 40 -0.52 -3.77 5.69
C SER A 40 -1.19 -4.91 4.95
N ARG A 41 -2.49 -4.82 4.80
CA ARG A 41 -3.22 -5.84 4.11
C ARG A 41 -2.81 -5.91 2.64
N TRP A 42 -2.64 -4.77 2.02
CA TRP A 42 -2.23 -4.76 0.63
C TRP A 42 -0.84 -5.38 0.48
N VAL A 43 0.05 -5.03 1.36
CA VAL A 43 1.40 -5.56 1.29
C VAL A 43 1.41 -7.07 1.50
N ARG A 44 0.60 -7.54 2.42
CA ARG A 44 0.55 -8.95 2.67
C ARG A 44 0.03 -9.69 1.46
N LYS A 45 -0.99 -9.16 0.84
CA LYS A 45 -1.54 -9.79 -0.32
C LYS A 45 -0.52 -9.82 -1.43
N ALA A 46 0.20 -8.76 -1.64
CA ALA A 46 1.18 -8.71 -2.69
C ALA A 46 2.32 -9.66 -2.42
N ALA A 47 2.73 -9.75 -1.19
CA ALA A 47 3.84 -10.63 -0.86
C ALA A 47 3.43 -12.08 -0.76
N GLY A 48 2.29 -12.33 -0.18
CA GLY A 48 1.87 -13.69 -0.01
C GLY A 48 1.26 -14.31 -1.25
N THR A 49 0.53 -13.54 -2.00
CA THR A 49 -0.12 -14.11 -3.14
C THR A 49 0.37 -13.48 -4.31
N LYS A 50 1.45 -13.78 -4.75
CA LYS A 50 1.97 -13.18 -5.84
C LYS A 50 1.17 -13.23 -7.03
N SER A 51 0.32 -13.90 -7.26
CA SER A 51 -0.35 -13.85 -8.51
C SER A 51 -1.74 -13.41 -8.44
N ARG A 52 -2.32 -13.25 -7.35
CA ARG A 52 -3.63 -12.92 -7.34
C ARG A 52 -3.87 -11.59 -7.08
N TRP A 53 -3.92 -10.74 -7.64
CA TRP A 53 -4.29 -9.40 -7.42
C TRP A 53 -5.43 -9.09 -8.27
#